data_b2a234428020726ef789ff37e2c9106d
#
_entry.id   b2a234428020726ef789ff37e2c9106d
#
_cell.length_a   1.000
_cell.length_b   1.000
_cell.length_c   1.000
_cell.angle_alpha   90.00
_cell.angle_beta   90.00
_cell.angle_gamma   90.00
#
_symmetry.space_group_name_H-M   'P 1'
#
loop_
_entity.id
_entity.type
_entity.pdbx_description
1 polymer ?
#
loop_
_entity_poly.entity_id
_entity_poly.type
_entity_poly.pdbx_seq_one_letter_code
_entity_poly.pdbx_strand_id
1 'polypeptide(L)'
;MAALSVLGVVLGGLAGCGGPDGPPAAGGPSATAHAPSHAAPAPPTMAPGPGGRTPVFERGAKGGEKVVALTFDADMTAAEGSRAAAGEQFDNPGLIDLLRDLEVPATVFMTGRWADEYPAQARSIGADPLFEVANHSYSHYAFKTPCYGLPTLTKNGMRADVARAFDSFRKAGVRNMVPYFRFPGGCYDDASLRALAPEKVTAVQWDVVSGDAFATDADAVAEQVLDGVRPGSLVVMHCTRSAAPVTDEAVRRVVPELRERGYRFVKVSDLIRAAQR
;
A
#
# COMPACT_ATOMS: atom_id res chain seq x y z
N MET A 1 17.25 56.33 12.84
CA MET A 1 18.21 56.61 13.95
C MET A 1 18.96 55.31 14.13
N ALA A 2 20.17 55.29 13.57
CA ALA A 2 21.49 55.42 14.18
C ALA A 2 21.81 54.14 14.99
N ALA A 3 22.66 53.27 14.47
CA ALA A 3 24.14 53.23 14.43
C ALA A 3 24.70 52.65 15.77
N LEU A 4 25.66 51.79 15.88
CA LEU A 4 27.06 51.67 15.52
C LEU A 4 27.60 50.31 15.96
N SER A 5 28.24 49.54 15.21
CA SER A 5 29.67 49.16 15.12
C SER A 5 30.52 49.20 16.40
N VAL A 6 31.26 48.10 16.70
CA VAL A 6 32.66 48.14 17.10
C VAL A 6 33.40 46.85 16.70
N LEU A 7 34.52 47.06 16.06
CA LEU A 7 35.60 46.22 15.58
C LEU A 7 36.58 45.93 16.73
N GLY A 8 37.19 44.75 16.77
CA GLY A 8 38.32 44.47 17.67
C GLY A 8 39.23 43.38 17.10
N VAL A 9 40.30 43.80 16.45
CA VAL A 9 41.48 43.01 16.01
C VAL A 9 42.52 43.02 17.11
N VAL A 10 43.11 41.86 17.44
CA VAL A 10 44.46 41.81 18.05
C VAL A 10 45.25 40.66 17.42
N LEU A 11 46.35 41.01 16.84
CA LEU A 11 47.48 40.21 16.36
C LEU A 11 48.46 39.87 17.49
N GLY A 12 49.21 38.81 17.31
CA GLY A 12 50.48 38.51 17.96
C GLY A 12 50.62 37.04 18.23
N GLY A 13 51.57 36.24 17.82
CA GLY A 13 52.90 36.46 17.28
C GLY A 13 53.85 35.42 17.86
N LEU A 14 54.47 34.61 16.96
CA LEU A 14 55.83 34.05 16.99
C LEU A 14 56.23 32.88 17.92
N ALA A 15 56.53 31.73 17.28
CA ALA A 15 57.81 31.03 17.22
C ALA A 15 58.30 30.15 18.40
N GLY A 16 58.67 28.92 18.08
CA GLY A 16 59.49 28.03 18.91
C GLY A 16 59.76 26.67 18.28
N CYS A 17 61.01 26.47 17.89
CA CYS A 17 61.58 25.32 17.19
C CYS A 17 61.70 24.03 17.97
N GLY A 18 61.80 22.89 17.23
CA GLY A 18 62.76 21.84 17.56
C GLY A 18 62.21 20.42 17.71
N GLY A 19 62.52 19.58 16.74
CA GLY A 19 62.27 18.17 16.54
C GLY A 19 62.74 17.22 17.67
N PRO A 20 62.95 15.87 17.51
CA PRO A 20 63.07 15.10 16.28
C PRO A 20 62.22 13.79 16.21
N ASP A 21 62.14 13.26 15.04
CA ASP A 21 61.93 11.91 14.55
C ASP A 21 61.38 10.79 15.49
N GLY A 22 60.14 10.42 15.27
CA GLY A 22 59.60 9.07 15.62
C GLY A 22 59.13 8.36 14.36
N PRO A 23 59.25 7.03 14.25
CA PRO A 23 58.95 6.31 13.03
C PRO A 23 57.44 6.30 12.68
N PRO A 24 57.08 6.17 11.38
CA PRO A 24 55.69 6.22 10.95
C PRO A 24 54.96 4.99 11.42
N ALA A 25 53.84 5.18 12.13
CA ALA A 25 52.88 4.13 12.41
C ALA A 25 52.21 3.69 11.11
N ALA A 26 52.38 2.44 10.76
CA ALA A 26 51.69 1.81 9.64
C ALA A 26 50.19 1.86 9.83
N GLY A 27 49.52 2.73 9.04
CA GLY A 27 48.08 2.75 8.92
C GLY A 27 47.58 1.48 8.24
N GLY A 28 47.06 0.56 9.03
CA GLY A 28 46.31 -0.57 8.47
C GLY A 28 45.04 -0.09 7.76
N PRO A 29 44.66 -0.73 6.65
CA PRO A 29 43.41 -0.38 5.97
C PRO A 29 42.22 -0.70 6.87
N SER A 30 41.46 0.30 7.31
CA SER A 30 40.15 0.11 7.89
C SER A 30 39.21 -0.46 6.81
N ALA A 31 39.11 -1.78 6.80
CA ALA A 31 38.07 -2.46 6.04
C ALA A 31 36.74 -2.14 6.70
N THR A 32 36.03 -1.15 6.19
CA THR A 32 34.61 -0.98 6.42
C THR A 32 33.90 -2.20 5.82
N ALA A 33 33.66 -3.20 6.66
CA ALA A 33 32.79 -4.32 6.31
C ALA A 33 31.39 -3.75 6.03
N HIS A 34 31.05 -3.63 4.75
CA HIS A 34 29.67 -3.43 4.34
C HIS A 34 28.94 -4.71 4.75
N ALA A 35 28.07 -4.59 5.77
CA ALA A 35 27.11 -5.64 6.07
C ALA A 35 26.30 -5.90 4.79
N PRO A 36 26.09 -7.16 4.40
CA PRO A 36 25.28 -7.47 3.24
C PRO A 36 23.88 -6.90 3.48
N SER A 37 23.48 -5.94 2.63
CA SER A 37 22.11 -5.46 2.56
C SER A 37 21.25 -6.66 2.12
N HIS A 38 20.63 -7.34 3.08
CA HIS A 38 19.61 -8.32 2.77
C HIS A 38 18.43 -7.58 2.13
N ALA A 39 18.39 -7.57 0.81
CA ALA A 39 17.21 -7.14 0.08
C ALA A 39 16.01 -7.95 0.62
N ALA A 40 14.93 -7.27 0.99
CA ALA A 40 13.72 -7.94 1.42
C ALA A 40 13.29 -8.98 0.37
N PRO A 41 12.89 -10.19 0.78
CA PRO A 41 12.49 -11.22 -0.18
C PRO A 41 11.36 -10.72 -1.06
N ALA A 42 11.39 -11.09 -2.34
CA ALA A 42 10.35 -10.70 -3.29
C ALA A 42 8.96 -11.11 -2.79
N PRO A 43 7.93 -10.29 -3.07
CA PRO A 43 6.56 -10.65 -2.71
C PRO A 43 6.19 -12.01 -3.30
N PRO A 44 5.58 -12.94 -2.52
CA PRO A 44 5.20 -14.25 -3.02
C PRO A 44 4.08 -14.13 -4.05
N THR A 45 4.10 -14.97 -5.07
CA THR A 45 3.00 -15.11 -6.05
C THR A 45 2.46 -16.52 -5.98
N MET A 46 1.16 -16.68 -6.24
CA MET A 46 0.56 -18.01 -6.35
C MET A 46 0.85 -18.65 -7.70
N ALA A 47 0.94 -19.97 -7.72
CA ALA A 47 0.99 -20.72 -8.97
C ALA A 47 -0.28 -20.46 -9.80
N PRO A 48 -0.18 -20.51 -11.15
CA PRO A 48 -1.35 -20.36 -12.00
C PRO A 48 -2.48 -21.32 -11.62
N GLY A 49 -3.68 -20.83 -11.65
CA GLY A 49 -4.90 -21.62 -11.41
C GLY A 49 -5.18 -22.64 -12.55
N PRO A 50 -6.23 -23.44 -12.42
CA PRO A 50 -6.62 -24.44 -13.40
C PRO A 50 -6.71 -23.86 -14.82
N GLY A 51 -6.10 -24.53 -15.81
CA GLY A 51 -6.04 -24.06 -17.19
C GLY A 51 -5.17 -22.81 -17.40
N GLY A 52 -4.19 -22.56 -16.53
CA GLY A 52 -3.27 -21.43 -16.65
C GLY A 52 -3.89 -20.07 -16.37
N ARG A 53 -5.03 -20.02 -15.67
CA ARG A 53 -5.72 -18.78 -15.31
C ARG A 53 -4.98 -18.05 -14.18
N THR A 54 -5.21 -16.74 -14.06
CA THR A 54 -4.79 -15.95 -12.90
C THR A 54 -5.30 -16.62 -11.62
N PRO A 55 -4.42 -16.94 -10.65
CA PRO A 55 -4.84 -17.53 -9.38
C PRO A 55 -5.61 -16.51 -8.55
N VAL A 56 -6.54 -16.99 -7.72
CA VAL A 56 -7.34 -16.16 -6.81
C VAL A 56 -7.01 -16.52 -5.37
N PHE A 57 -6.75 -15.49 -4.56
CA PHE A 57 -6.52 -15.58 -3.12
C PHE A 57 -7.60 -14.80 -2.38
N GLU A 58 -8.34 -15.43 -1.48
CA GLU A 58 -9.45 -14.83 -0.76
C GLU A 58 -9.20 -14.73 0.74
N ARG A 59 -8.37 -15.62 1.29
CA ARG A 59 -8.02 -15.65 2.71
C ARG A 59 -6.81 -16.56 2.96
N GLY A 60 -6.17 -16.38 4.10
CA GLY A 60 -5.15 -17.30 4.61
C GLY A 60 -5.68 -18.64 5.08
N ALA A 61 -4.81 -19.51 5.58
CA ALA A 61 -5.17 -20.83 6.07
C ALA A 61 -6.18 -20.76 7.22
N LYS A 62 -7.19 -21.62 7.16
CA LYS A 62 -8.19 -21.76 8.25
C LYS A 62 -7.54 -22.41 9.48
N GLY A 63 -7.84 -21.88 10.67
CA GLY A 63 -7.36 -22.47 11.93
C GLY A 63 -5.88 -22.20 12.24
N GLY A 64 -5.22 -21.30 11.49
CA GLY A 64 -3.85 -20.87 11.73
C GLY A 64 -3.74 -19.83 12.84
N GLU A 65 -2.61 -19.11 12.85
CA GLU A 65 -2.38 -17.98 13.77
C GLU A 65 -3.47 -16.92 13.63
N LYS A 66 -3.77 -16.24 14.73
CA LYS A 66 -4.68 -15.07 14.74
C LYS A 66 -4.04 -13.89 14.02
N VAL A 67 -3.99 -13.95 12.71
CA VAL A 67 -3.55 -12.85 11.84
C VAL A 67 -4.72 -12.37 10.99
N VAL A 68 -4.73 -11.10 10.63
CA VAL A 68 -5.72 -10.45 9.77
C VAL A 68 -5.02 -9.44 8.86
N ALA A 69 -5.43 -9.39 7.59
CA ALA A 69 -5.00 -8.34 6.68
C ALA A 69 -6.14 -7.33 6.50
N LEU A 70 -5.90 -6.07 6.89
CA LEU A 70 -6.73 -4.96 6.46
C LEU A 70 -6.26 -4.49 5.09
N THR A 71 -7.18 -4.40 4.15
CA THR A 71 -6.88 -3.94 2.79
C THR A 71 -7.80 -2.79 2.41
N PHE A 72 -7.24 -1.82 1.70
CA PHE A 72 -7.94 -0.59 1.38
C PHE A 72 -7.91 -0.34 -0.13
N ASP A 73 -9.09 -0.19 -0.72
CA ASP A 73 -9.21 0.17 -2.12
C ASP A 73 -9.17 1.70 -2.25
N ALA A 74 -8.23 2.19 -3.05
CA ALA A 74 -8.03 3.60 -3.36
C ALA A 74 -8.60 3.87 -4.77
N ASP A 75 -9.89 4.16 -4.80
CA ASP A 75 -10.68 4.17 -6.01
C ASP A 75 -10.75 5.54 -6.65
N MET A 76 -10.58 5.56 -7.94
CA MET A 76 -10.95 6.69 -8.78
C MET A 76 -11.17 6.22 -10.20
N THR A 77 -12.32 6.57 -10.77
CA THR A 77 -12.62 6.32 -12.17
C THR A 77 -12.00 7.37 -13.08
N ALA A 78 -11.86 7.03 -14.35
CA ALA A 78 -11.37 7.98 -15.35
C ALA A 78 -12.27 9.24 -15.49
N ALA A 79 -13.56 9.13 -15.15
CA ALA A 79 -14.53 10.21 -15.27
C ALA A 79 -14.57 11.18 -14.07
N GLU A 80 -13.92 10.83 -12.94
CA GLU A 80 -14.01 11.59 -11.69
C GLU A 80 -13.04 12.76 -11.57
N GLY A 81 -12.16 12.96 -12.56
CA GLY A 81 -11.21 14.08 -12.54
C GLY A 81 -11.84 15.47 -12.42
N SER A 82 -13.01 15.68 -13.03
CA SER A 82 -13.75 16.94 -12.89
C SER A 82 -14.33 17.15 -11.49
N ARG A 83 -14.73 16.08 -10.81
CA ARG A 83 -15.21 16.13 -9.42
C ARG A 83 -14.05 16.42 -8.46
N ALA A 84 -12.89 15.80 -8.66
CA ALA A 84 -11.69 16.10 -7.90
C ALA A 84 -11.24 17.55 -8.09
N ALA A 85 -11.24 18.05 -9.33
CA ALA A 85 -10.94 19.46 -9.63
C ALA A 85 -11.94 20.43 -8.99
N ALA A 86 -13.18 19.99 -8.73
CA ALA A 86 -14.19 20.75 -8.01
C ALA A 86 -14.07 20.65 -6.47
N GLY A 87 -13.06 19.95 -5.96
CA GLY A 87 -12.75 19.85 -4.53
C GLY A 87 -13.29 18.58 -3.85
N GLU A 88 -13.85 17.63 -4.58
CA GLU A 88 -14.23 16.35 -3.99
C GLU A 88 -12.99 15.51 -3.69
N GLN A 89 -12.91 14.94 -2.48
CA GLN A 89 -11.74 14.17 -2.02
C GLN A 89 -11.91 12.69 -2.30
N PHE A 90 -11.02 12.17 -3.16
CA PHE A 90 -10.87 10.74 -3.45
C PHE A 90 -9.66 10.12 -2.74
N ASP A 91 -8.89 10.91 -1.98
CA ASP A 91 -7.87 10.40 -1.06
C ASP A 91 -8.37 10.49 0.38
N ASN A 92 -7.69 9.79 1.29
CA ASN A 92 -7.93 9.87 2.73
C ASN A 92 -6.61 9.87 3.48
N PRO A 93 -5.86 10.98 3.49
CA PRO A 93 -4.59 11.08 4.21
C PRO A 93 -4.76 10.81 5.71
N GLY A 94 -5.88 11.20 6.31
CA GLY A 94 -6.17 10.96 7.73
C GLY A 94 -6.25 9.47 8.09
N LEU A 95 -6.80 8.64 7.23
CA LEU A 95 -6.79 7.18 7.41
C LEU A 95 -5.37 6.61 7.32
N ILE A 96 -4.58 7.07 6.35
CA ILE A 96 -3.19 6.60 6.18
C ILE A 96 -2.34 6.99 7.40
N ASP A 97 -2.49 8.21 7.91
CA ASP A 97 -1.78 8.66 9.11
C ASP A 97 -2.24 7.89 10.35
N LEU A 98 -3.54 7.62 10.49
CA LEU A 98 -4.07 6.75 11.56
C LEU A 98 -3.45 5.34 11.53
N LEU A 99 -3.33 4.73 10.36
CA LEU A 99 -2.69 3.41 10.23
C LEU A 99 -1.22 3.44 10.63
N ARG A 100 -0.51 4.56 10.36
CA ARG A 100 0.87 4.80 10.82
C ARG A 100 0.93 4.93 12.33
N ASP A 101 0.10 5.78 12.91
CA ASP A 101 0.04 6.01 14.36
C ASP A 101 -0.29 4.74 15.14
N LEU A 102 -1.13 3.90 14.57
CA LEU A 102 -1.50 2.60 15.11
C LEU A 102 -0.50 1.48 14.74
N GLU A 103 0.53 1.75 13.94
CA GLU A 103 1.49 0.75 13.44
C GLU A 103 0.78 -0.47 12.83
N VAL A 104 -0.21 -0.23 11.96
CA VAL A 104 -0.99 -1.28 11.29
C VAL A 104 -0.45 -1.52 9.88
N PRO A 105 0.22 -2.66 9.62
CA PRO A 105 0.58 -3.04 8.27
C PRO A 105 -0.69 -3.23 7.41
N ALA A 106 -0.66 -2.72 6.19
CA ALA A 106 -1.81 -2.82 5.29
C ALA A 106 -1.40 -2.98 3.82
N THR A 107 -2.34 -3.45 3.00
CA THR A 107 -2.20 -3.51 1.55
C THR A 107 -3.19 -2.54 0.92
N VAL A 108 -2.69 -1.60 0.13
CA VAL A 108 -3.50 -0.61 -0.58
C VAL A 108 -3.63 -1.02 -2.04
N PHE A 109 -4.86 -1.37 -2.45
CA PHE A 109 -5.21 -1.63 -3.84
C PHE A 109 -5.57 -0.32 -4.52
N MET A 110 -4.66 0.21 -5.30
CA MET A 110 -4.73 1.56 -5.84
C MET A 110 -5.13 1.52 -7.31
N THR A 111 -6.03 2.40 -7.74
CA THR A 111 -6.26 2.60 -9.17
C THR A 111 -5.16 3.50 -9.75
N GLY A 112 -4.82 3.27 -11.03
CA GLY A 112 -3.83 4.12 -11.70
C GLY A 112 -4.32 5.56 -11.82
N ARG A 113 -5.64 5.77 -12.00
CA ARG A 113 -6.25 7.10 -12.05
C ARG A 113 -6.09 7.86 -10.72
N TRP A 114 -6.27 7.15 -9.59
CA TRP A 114 -6.04 7.73 -8.26
C TRP A 114 -4.57 8.14 -8.09
N ALA A 115 -3.63 7.28 -8.51
CA ALA A 115 -2.20 7.60 -8.43
C ALA A 115 -1.80 8.80 -9.33
N ASP A 116 -2.43 8.97 -10.48
CA ASP A 116 -2.24 10.13 -11.34
C ASP A 116 -2.80 11.42 -10.73
N GLU A 117 -3.91 11.34 -9.97
CA GLU A 117 -4.54 12.49 -9.30
C GLU A 117 -3.79 12.89 -8.03
N TYR A 118 -3.38 11.90 -7.22
CA TYR A 118 -2.72 12.10 -5.92
C TYR A 118 -1.28 11.54 -5.89
N PRO A 119 -0.37 11.99 -6.78
CA PRO A 119 0.96 11.37 -6.91
C PRO A 119 1.81 11.51 -5.65
N ALA A 120 1.61 12.57 -4.87
CA ALA A 120 2.32 12.77 -3.60
C ALA A 120 1.88 11.74 -2.56
N GLN A 121 0.58 11.47 -2.45
CA GLN A 121 0.02 10.47 -1.53
C GLN A 121 0.42 9.05 -1.97
N ALA A 122 0.33 8.75 -3.28
CA ALA A 122 0.78 7.47 -3.84
C ALA A 122 2.26 7.20 -3.51
N ARG A 123 3.12 8.20 -3.67
CA ARG A 123 4.54 8.12 -3.31
C ARG A 123 4.75 7.93 -1.82
N SER A 124 4.00 8.65 -0.98
CA SER A 124 4.09 8.54 0.49
C SER A 124 3.75 7.12 0.96
N ILE A 125 2.65 6.55 0.48
CA ILE A 125 2.27 5.15 0.74
C ILE A 125 3.30 4.20 0.14
N GLY A 126 3.72 4.48 -1.08
CA GLY A 126 4.66 3.66 -1.84
C GLY A 126 6.11 3.66 -1.34
N ALA A 127 6.46 4.54 -0.41
CA ALA A 127 7.78 4.61 0.21
C ALA A 127 7.80 4.04 1.63
N ASP A 128 6.64 3.80 2.22
CA ASP A 128 6.47 3.40 3.61
C ASP A 128 6.51 1.87 3.73
N PRO A 129 7.42 1.29 4.54
CA PRO A 129 7.52 -0.16 4.72
C PRO A 129 6.30 -0.78 5.42
N LEU A 130 5.48 0.04 6.09
CA LEU A 130 4.24 -0.41 6.72
C LEU A 130 3.22 -0.87 5.69
N PHE A 131 3.27 -0.30 4.48
CA PHE A 131 2.33 -0.60 3.41
C PHE A 131 2.94 -1.43 2.28
N GLU A 132 2.10 -2.04 1.48
CA GLU A 132 2.39 -2.53 0.13
C GLU A 132 1.30 -2.02 -0.83
N VAL A 133 1.69 -1.67 -2.06
CA VAL A 133 0.78 -1.14 -3.08
C VAL A 133 0.49 -2.22 -4.11
N ALA A 134 -0.78 -2.55 -4.25
CA ALA A 134 -1.31 -3.50 -5.22
C ALA A 134 -2.16 -2.77 -6.26
N ASN A 135 -2.48 -3.46 -7.33
CA ASN A 135 -3.17 -2.91 -8.49
C ASN A 135 -4.69 -3.09 -8.39
N HIS A 136 -5.45 -2.01 -8.60
CA HIS A 136 -6.92 -2.02 -8.66
C HIS A 136 -7.45 -1.56 -10.02
N SER A 137 -6.75 -1.91 -11.11
CA SER A 137 -6.97 -1.39 -12.47
C SER A 137 -6.53 0.09 -12.63
N TYR A 138 -6.55 0.60 -13.86
CA TYR A 138 -6.35 2.03 -14.07
C TYR A 138 -7.63 2.82 -13.92
N SER A 139 -8.71 2.34 -14.56
CA SER A 139 -9.95 3.08 -14.77
C SER A 139 -11.03 2.82 -13.71
N HIS A 140 -10.84 1.86 -12.83
CA HIS A 140 -11.88 1.32 -11.94
C HIS A 140 -13.09 0.78 -12.71
N TYR A 141 -12.91 0.33 -13.96
CA TYR A 141 -13.98 -0.30 -14.75
C TYR A 141 -14.07 -1.79 -14.43
N ALA A 142 -15.28 -2.33 -14.52
CA ALA A 142 -15.55 -3.74 -14.27
C ALA A 142 -14.89 -4.65 -15.32
N PHE A 143 -14.45 -5.82 -14.89
CA PHE A 143 -13.90 -6.89 -15.73
C PHE A 143 -14.94 -7.93 -16.13
N LYS A 144 -16.16 -7.77 -15.65
CA LYS A 144 -17.33 -8.59 -15.95
C LYS A 144 -18.59 -7.76 -15.81
N THR A 145 -19.60 -8.04 -16.62
CA THR A 145 -20.92 -7.40 -16.55
C THR A 145 -22.00 -8.45 -16.17
N PRO A 146 -23.00 -8.06 -15.35
CA PRO A 146 -23.15 -6.80 -14.62
C PRO A 146 -22.23 -6.72 -13.40
N CYS A 147 -21.82 -5.49 -12.99
CA CYS A 147 -21.05 -5.25 -11.79
C CYS A 147 -21.39 -3.86 -11.23
N TYR A 148 -22.34 -3.77 -10.32
CA TYR A 148 -22.73 -2.55 -9.57
C TYR A 148 -22.89 -1.27 -10.42
N GLY A 149 -23.25 -1.40 -11.69
CA GLY A 149 -23.38 -0.28 -12.62
C GLY A 149 -22.06 0.30 -13.14
N LEU A 150 -20.91 -0.28 -12.80
CA LEU A 150 -19.62 0.14 -13.33
C LEU A 150 -19.56 -0.07 -14.85
N PRO A 151 -18.97 0.88 -15.59
CA PRO A 151 -18.59 0.66 -16.98
C PRO A 151 -17.70 -0.58 -17.10
N THR A 152 -17.86 -1.37 -18.16
CA THR A 152 -17.13 -2.63 -18.30
C THR A 152 -16.05 -2.51 -19.37
N LEU A 153 -14.85 -3.00 -19.08
CA LEU A 153 -13.74 -3.09 -20.03
C LEU A 153 -14.04 -4.13 -21.12
N THR A 154 -13.62 -3.83 -22.35
CA THR A 154 -13.55 -4.86 -23.36
C THR A 154 -12.47 -5.89 -22.99
N LYS A 155 -12.64 -7.13 -23.43
CA LYS A 155 -11.67 -8.21 -23.17
C LYS A 155 -10.24 -7.83 -23.55
N ASN A 156 -10.08 -7.14 -24.69
CA ASN A 156 -8.76 -6.70 -25.15
C ASN A 156 -8.22 -5.50 -24.36
N GLY A 157 -9.07 -4.73 -23.68
CA GLY A 157 -8.70 -3.59 -22.86
C GLY A 157 -8.22 -3.98 -21.45
N MET A 158 -8.62 -5.15 -20.92
CA MET A 158 -8.35 -5.55 -19.53
C MET A 158 -6.85 -5.54 -19.18
N ARG A 159 -6.01 -6.13 -20.04
CA ARG A 159 -4.56 -6.17 -19.81
C ARG A 159 -3.92 -4.78 -19.89
N ALA A 160 -4.31 -4.00 -20.88
CA ALA A 160 -3.78 -2.65 -21.07
C ALA A 160 -4.15 -1.75 -19.88
N ASP A 161 -5.33 -1.92 -19.30
CA ASP A 161 -5.78 -1.18 -18.15
C ASP A 161 -4.95 -1.52 -16.87
N VAL A 162 -4.69 -2.81 -16.64
CA VAL A 162 -3.82 -3.25 -15.53
C VAL A 162 -2.38 -2.76 -15.73
N ALA A 163 -1.82 -2.91 -16.92
CA ALA A 163 -0.46 -2.44 -17.22
C ALA A 163 -0.33 -0.93 -17.02
N ARG A 164 -1.31 -0.16 -17.46
CA ARG A 164 -1.36 1.30 -17.32
C ARG A 164 -1.37 1.72 -15.84
N ALA A 165 -2.06 1.00 -14.94
CA ALA A 165 -2.03 1.29 -13.51
C ALA A 165 -0.61 1.16 -12.94
N PHE A 166 0.11 0.09 -13.27
CA PHE A 166 1.51 -0.05 -12.87
C PHE A 166 2.42 1.06 -13.43
N ASP A 167 2.15 1.55 -14.66
CA ASP A 167 2.87 2.70 -15.21
C ASP A 167 2.62 3.97 -14.40
N SER A 168 1.38 4.23 -14.00
CA SER A 168 1.03 5.35 -13.13
C SER A 168 1.74 5.27 -11.78
N PHE A 169 1.82 4.08 -11.16
CA PHE A 169 2.54 3.89 -9.90
C PHE A 169 4.04 4.19 -10.04
N ARG A 170 4.67 3.68 -11.10
CA ARG A 170 6.08 3.99 -11.39
C ARG A 170 6.31 5.48 -11.58
N LYS A 171 5.44 6.14 -12.34
CA LYS A 171 5.48 7.59 -12.58
C LYS A 171 5.32 8.39 -11.28
N ALA A 172 4.44 7.96 -10.37
CA ALA A 172 4.25 8.56 -9.06
C ALA A 172 5.43 8.31 -8.10
N GLY A 173 6.31 7.34 -8.39
CA GLY A 173 7.47 6.98 -7.56
C GLY A 173 7.15 5.98 -6.45
N VAL A 174 6.13 5.14 -6.63
CA VAL A 174 5.81 4.02 -5.74
C VAL A 174 6.91 2.96 -5.83
N ARG A 175 7.46 2.52 -4.69
CA ARG A 175 8.60 1.60 -4.62
C ARG A 175 8.26 0.22 -4.04
N ASN A 176 7.19 0.11 -3.27
CA ASN A 176 6.76 -1.11 -2.59
C ASN A 176 5.61 -1.82 -3.33
N MET A 177 5.60 -1.74 -4.66
CA MET A 177 4.60 -2.42 -5.49
C MET A 177 4.72 -3.94 -5.36
N VAL A 178 3.56 -4.59 -5.27
CA VAL A 178 3.44 -6.06 -5.26
C VAL A 178 2.64 -6.57 -6.46
N PRO A 179 2.88 -7.78 -6.95
CA PRO A 179 2.21 -8.34 -8.11
C PRO A 179 0.82 -8.89 -7.76
N TYR A 180 0.02 -8.08 -7.07
CA TYR A 180 -1.36 -8.41 -6.73
C TYR A 180 -2.32 -7.49 -7.46
N PHE A 181 -3.49 -8.04 -7.75
CA PHE A 181 -4.56 -7.33 -8.45
C PHE A 181 -5.89 -7.59 -7.76
N ARG A 182 -6.71 -6.57 -7.60
CA ARG A 182 -8.10 -6.70 -7.16
C ARG A 182 -9.02 -6.22 -8.26
N PHE A 183 -10.04 -7.02 -8.55
CA PHE A 183 -11.07 -6.65 -9.53
C PHE A 183 -11.96 -5.54 -8.98
N PRO A 184 -12.18 -4.42 -9.71
CA PRO A 184 -13.16 -3.41 -9.33
C PRO A 184 -14.54 -4.02 -9.05
N GLY A 185 -15.11 -3.66 -7.88
CA GLY A 185 -16.34 -4.25 -7.38
C GLY A 185 -16.26 -5.76 -7.07
N GLY A 186 -15.09 -6.37 -7.12
CA GLY A 186 -14.92 -7.82 -6.91
C GLY A 186 -15.47 -8.70 -8.04
N CYS A 187 -15.91 -8.13 -9.15
CA CYS A 187 -16.59 -8.85 -10.21
C CYS A 187 -15.59 -9.44 -11.21
N TYR A 188 -15.51 -10.76 -11.25
CA TYR A 188 -14.69 -11.49 -12.20
C TYR A 188 -15.37 -12.78 -12.68
N ASP A 189 -14.83 -13.35 -13.73
CA ASP A 189 -15.21 -14.65 -14.28
C ASP A 189 -13.99 -15.35 -14.91
N ASP A 190 -14.20 -16.52 -15.41
CA ASP A 190 -13.17 -17.30 -16.10
C ASP A 190 -12.55 -16.57 -17.29
N ALA A 191 -13.30 -15.70 -17.96
CA ALA A 191 -12.79 -14.95 -19.10
C ALA A 191 -11.83 -13.85 -18.66
N SER A 192 -12.18 -13.11 -17.59
CA SER A 192 -11.30 -12.08 -17.02
C SER A 192 -10.05 -12.69 -16.38
N LEU A 193 -10.16 -13.84 -15.68
CA LEU A 193 -8.99 -14.56 -15.13
C LEU A 193 -8.03 -15.03 -16.24
N ARG A 194 -8.57 -15.51 -17.39
CA ARG A 194 -7.73 -15.85 -18.54
C ARG A 194 -7.11 -14.63 -19.20
N ALA A 195 -7.85 -13.53 -19.28
CA ALA A 195 -7.34 -12.30 -19.88
C ALA A 195 -6.14 -11.74 -19.10
N LEU A 196 -6.13 -11.85 -17.75
CA LEU A 196 -5.07 -11.35 -16.91
C LEU A 196 -3.89 -12.32 -16.68
N ALA A 197 -4.01 -13.59 -17.07
CA ALA A 197 -2.94 -14.58 -16.86
C ALA A 197 -1.55 -14.14 -17.37
N PRO A 198 -1.41 -13.46 -18.53
CA PRO A 198 -0.12 -12.97 -18.99
C PRO A 198 0.52 -11.89 -18.10
N GLU A 199 -0.26 -11.20 -17.26
CA GLU A 199 0.24 -10.18 -16.34
C GLU A 199 0.94 -10.78 -15.12
N LYS A 200 0.82 -12.09 -14.91
CA LYS A 200 1.45 -12.85 -13.81
C LYS A 200 1.14 -12.27 -12.42
N VAL A 201 -0.03 -11.71 -12.26
CA VAL A 201 -0.54 -11.22 -10.98
C VAL A 201 -1.30 -12.30 -10.24
N THR A 202 -1.38 -12.20 -8.91
CA THR A 202 -2.35 -12.93 -8.09
C THR A 202 -3.58 -12.04 -7.90
N ALA A 203 -4.75 -12.52 -8.30
CA ALA A 203 -6.01 -11.85 -7.98
C ALA A 203 -6.30 -12.01 -6.48
N VAL A 204 -6.52 -10.90 -5.78
CA VAL A 204 -6.77 -10.89 -4.34
C VAL A 204 -8.16 -10.36 -4.08
N GLN A 205 -9.00 -11.21 -3.54
CA GLN A 205 -10.36 -10.89 -3.11
C GLN A 205 -10.37 -10.75 -1.58
N TRP A 206 -11.47 -11.11 -0.93
CA TRP A 206 -11.65 -10.99 0.52
C TRP A 206 -12.63 -12.04 1.02
N ASP A 207 -12.61 -12.33 2.31
CA ASP A 207 -13.61 -13.13 3.01
C ASP A 207 -14.44 -12.29 3.99
N VAL A 208 -14.03 -11.04 4.26
CA VAL A 208 -14.78 -10.11 5.11
C VAL A 208 -15.01 -8.79 4.37
N VAL A 209 -16.29 -8.45 4.21
CA VAL A 209 -16.74 -7.15 3.70
C VAL A 209 -16.97 -6.22 4.88
N SER A 210 -16.35 -5.05 4.89
CA SER A 210 -16.56 -4.05 5.96
C SER A 210 -17.92 -3.35 5.90
N GLY A 211 -18.47 -3.23 4.68
CA GLY A 211 -19.68 -2.43 4.44
C GLY A 211 -19.46 -0.92 4.49
N ASP A 212 -18.19 -0.46 4.46
CA ASP A 212 -17.84 0.97 4.60
C ASP A 212 -18.21 1.84 3.39
N ALA A 213 -18.33 1.22 2.19
CA ALA A 213 -18.74 1.94 0.99
C ALA A 213 -20.14 2.55 1.17
N PHE A 214 -20.20 3.88 1.08
CA PHE A 214 -21.40 4.71 1.27
C PHE A 214 -22.04 4.63 2.66
N ALA A 215 -21.35 4.03 3.66
CA ALA A 215 -21.80 4.00 5.04
C ALA A 215 -21.70 5.40 5.69
N THR A 216 -22.62 5.65 6.62
CA THR A 216 -22.64 6.86 7.46
C THR A 216 -22.54 6.55 8.95
N ASP A 217 -22.45 5.26 9.30
CA ASP A 217 -22.37 4.75 10.66
C ASP A 217 -21.07 3.93 10.83
N ALA A 218 -20.09 4.53 11.47
CA ALA A 218 -18.78 3.91 11.71
C ALA A 218 -18.87 2.70 12.65
N ASP A 219 -19.79 2.74 13.62
CA ASP A 219 -19.97 1.64 14.57
C ASP A 219 -20.53 0.40 13.89
N ALA A 220 -21.51 0.56 12.99
CA ALA A 220 -22.04 -0.54 12.20
C ALA A 220 -20.97 -1.18 11.30
N VAL A 221 -20.11 -0.35 10.68
CA VAL A 221 -18.96 -0.82 9.89
C VAL A 221 -17.98 -1.60 10.78
N ALA A 222 -17.64 -1.07 11.95
CA ALA A 222 -16.73 -1.73 12.86
C ALA A 222 -17.30 -3.07 13.35
N GLU A 223 -18.58 -3.13 13.73
CA GLU A 223 -19.26 -4.36 14.15
C GLU A 223 -19.24 -5.41 13.05
N GLN A 224 -19.54 -5.03 11.82
CA GLN A 224 -19.51 -5.96 10.68
C GLN A 224 -18.12 -6.57 10.46
N VAL A 225 -17.06 -5.79 10.59
CA VAL A 225 -15.67 -6.28 10.52
C VAL A 225 -15.37 -7.22 11.68
N LEU A 226 -15.66 -6.80 12.91
CA LEU A 226 -15.35 -7.52 14.14
C LEU A 226 -16.10 -8.87 14.23
N ASP A 227 -17.31 -8.93 13.71
CA ASP A 227 -18.12 -10.13 13.62
C ASP A 227 -17.67 -11.06 12.48
N GLY A 228 -17.10 -10.50 11.42
CA GLY A 228 -16.64 -11.24 10.25
C GLY A 228 -15.28 -11.89 10.43
N VAL A 229 -14.35 -11.24 11.14
CA VAL A 229 -12.94 -11.62 11.20
C VAL A 229 -12.72 -12.98 11.88
N ARG A 230 -11.94 -13.83 11.20
CA ARG A 230 -11.43 -15.13 11.67
C ARG A 230 -9.93 -15.22 11.41
N PRO A 231 -9.18 -16.15 12.04
CA PRO A 231 -7.75 -16.33 11.74
C PRO A 231 -7.48 -16.46 10.24
N GLY A 232 -6.62 -15.62 9.71
CA GLY A 232 -6.29 -15.57 8.28
C GLY A 232 -7.25 -14.75 7.41
N SER A 233 -8.20 -14.03 8.00
CA SER A 233 -9.15 -13.19 7.23
C SER A 233 -8.46 -12.05 6.50
N LEU A 234 -9.05 -11.70 5.36
CA LEU A 234 -8.73 -10.58 4.53
C LEU A 234 -9.96 -9.66 4.44
N VAL A 235 -9.83 -8.46 4.98
CA VAL A 235 -10.91 -7.48 5.07
C VAL A 235 -10.79 -6.48 3.93
N VAL A 236 -11.87 -6.25 3.17
CA VAL A 236 -11.94 -5.15 2.21
C VAL A 236 -12.57 -3.93 2.86
N MET A 237 -11.86 -2.80 2.74
CA MET A 237 -12.27 -1.46 3.12
C MET A 237 -11.85 -0.47 2.01
N HIS A 238 -12.17 0.82 2.16
CA HIS A 238 -11.80 1.84 1.18
C HIS A 238 -11.02 2.97 1.83
N CYS A 239 -10.06 3.52 1.09
CA CYS A 239 -9.40 4.78 1.45
C CYS A 239 -9.79 5.93 0.53
N THR A 240 -10.98 5.84 -0.07
CA THR A 240 -11.61 6.87 -0.91
C THR A 240 -12.64 7.63 -0.09
N ARG A 241 -12.27 8.82 0.39
CA ARG A 241 -13.09 9.56 1.37
C ARG A 241 -14.50 9.87 0.87
N SER A 242 -14.67 10.20 -0.41
CA SER A 242 -15.98 10.50 -1.01
C SER A 242 -16.91 9.28 -1.06
N ALA A 243 -16.36 8.07 -1.12
CA ALA A 243 -17.11 6.82 -1.18
C ALA A 243 -17.24 6.14 0.20
N ALA A 244 -16.27 6.34 1.10
CA ALA A 244 -16.22 5.68 2.39
C ALA A 244 -15.81 6.68 3.51
N PRO A 245 -16.71 7.62 3.86
CA PRO A 245 -16.38 8.76 4.70
C PRO A 245 -16.11 8.40 6.17
N VAL A 246 -16.55 7.22 6.64
CA VAL A 246 -16.45 6.81 8.06
C VAL A 246 -15.41 5.71 8.30
N THR A 247 -14.61 5.35 7.31
CA THR A 247 -13.65 4.24 7.42
C THR A 247 -12.60 4.48 8.50
N ASP A 248 -12.09 5.70 8.62
CA ASP A 248 -11.10 6.04 9.64
C ASP A 248 -11.66 5.93 11.06
N GLU A 249 -12.91 6.32 11.30
CA GLU A 249 -13.58 6.14 12.58
C GLU A 249 -13.79 4.66 12.89
N ALA A 250 -14.24 3.87 11.93
CA ALA A 250 -14.40 2.42 12.09
C ALA A 250 -13.05 1.74 12.42
N VAL A 251 -11.96 2.13 11.76
CA VAL A 251 -10.61 1.58 12.02
C VAL A 251 -10.13 1.91 13.43
N ARG A 252 -10.45 3.09 13.99
CA ARG A 252 -10.13 3.46 15.38
C ARG A 252 -10.74 2.49 16.41
N ARG A 253 -11.88 1.88 16.09
CA ARG A 253 -12.53 0.87 16.92
C ARG A 253 -12.04 -0.54 16.58
N VAL A 254 -11.96 -0.90 15.32
CA VAL A 254 -11.59 -2.24 14.84
C VAL A 254 -10.18 -2.65 15.31
N VAL A 255 -9.20 -1.77 15.21
CA VAL A 255 -7.80 -2.12 15.46
C VAL A 255 -7.55 -2.49 16.92
N PRO A 256 -7.89 -1.65 17.93
CA PRO A 256 -7.66 -2.03 19.33
C PRO A 256 -8.44 -3.28 19.71
N GLU A 257 -9.70 -3.42 19.28
CA GLU A 257 -10.52 -4.56 19.66
C GLU A 257 -10.00 -5.88 19.05
N LEU A 258 -9.52 -5.88 17.81
CA LEU A 258 -8.88 -7.08 17.24
C LEU A 258 -7.56 -7.41 17.96
N ARG A 259 -6.79 -6.41 18.40
CA ARG A 259 -5.59 -6.62 19.23
C ARG A 259 -5.94 -7.25 20.59
N GLU A 260 -6.99 -6.79 21.26
CA GLU A 260 -7.49 -7.38 22.50
C GLU A 260 -7.95 -8.82 22.30
N ARG A 261 -8.53 -9.15 21.15
CA ARG A 261 -8.88 -10.52 20.78
C ARG A 261 -7.64 -11.35 20.38
N GLY A 262 -6.43 -10.78 20.43
CA GLY A 262 -5.14 -11.43 20.17
C GLY A 262 -4.77 -11.52 18.68
N TYR A 263 -5.38 -10.71 17.81
CA TYR A 263 -5.00 -10.67 16.41
C TYR A 263 -3.77 -9.79 16.19
N ARG A 264 -2.91 -10.21 15.26
CA ARG A 264 -1.84 -9.41 14.67
C ARG A 264 -2.24 -9.00 13.26
N PHE A 265 -1.94 -7.74 12.93
CA PHE A 265 -2.14 -7.23 11.58
C PHE A 265 -0.95 -7.60 10.69
N VAL A 266 -1.22 -8.00 9.46
CA VAL A 266 -0.21 -8.42 8.46
C VAL A 266 -0.60 -7.89 7.07
N LYS A 267 0.37 -7.86 6.16
CA LYS A 267 0.10 -7.56 4.74
C LYS A 267 -0.42 -8.79 4.00
N VAL A 268 -1.04 -8.60 2.85
CA VAL A 268 -1.49 -9.72 1.99
C VAL A 268 -0.33 -10.63 1.62
N SER A 269 0.86 -10.06 1.35
CA SER A 269 2.06 -10.84 1.05
C SER A 269 2.43 -11.83 2.16
N ASP A 270 2.18 -11.47 3.42
CA ASP A 270 2.45 -12.34 4.56
C ASP A 270 1.44 -13.49 4.65
N LEU A 271 0.14 -13.21 4.37
CA LEU A 271 -0.88 -14.26 4.30
C LEU A 271 -0.60 -15.27 3.17
N ILE A 272 -0.24 -14.76 1.98
CA ILE A 272 0.10 -15.64 0.84
C ILE A 272 1.33 -16.49 1.17
N ARG A 273 2.37 -15.88 1.77
CA ARG A 273 3.59 -16.61 2.19
C ARG A 273 3.29 -17.69 3.22
N ALA A 274 2.41 -17.42 4.17
CA ALA A 274 1.99 -18.40 5.17
C ALA A 274 1.18 -19.55 4.56
N ALA A 275 0.35 -19.27 3.55
CA ALA A 275 -0.45 -20.28 2.86
C ALA A 275 0.37 -21.23 1.95
N GLN A 276 1.62 -20.86 1.64
CA GLN A 276 2.54 -21.65 0.79
C GLN A 276 3.49 -22.55 1.60
N ARG A 277 3.46 -22.48 2.93
CA ARG A 277 4.24 -23.33 3.85
C ARG A 277 3.49 -24.60 4.21
#